data_188250ffad3110d6cded1c943f18b2c8
#
_entry.id   188250ffad3110d6cded1c943f18b2c8
#
_cell.length_a   1.000
_cell.length_b   1.000
_cell.length_c   1.000
_cell.angle_alpha   90.00
_cell.angle_beta   90.00
_cell.angle_gamma   90.00
#
_symmetry.space_group_name_H-M   'P 1'
#
loop_
_entity.id
_entity.type
_entity.pdbx_description
1 polymer ?
#
loop_
_entity_poly.entity_id
_entity_poly.type
_entity_poly.pdbx_seq_one_letter_code
_entity_poly.pdbx_strand_id
1 'polypeptide(L)'
;MTTELLVPKRAARTTILAAGFALALITATAGDRAHGEGNLDASYTISFARIPVGEVTATAIFGQSEYAISARARAGGVMKVLLVDGEASFTTRGTIKNGNPEPTNFMSKIVSNSETFDVTMVLDEGSVKELAGAPPALDRVPVTAANRRGIVDPLTAVLFSAGGAGDTLSHEACRRTLPIFDGHQRYDLKLAFKRMDKVTAEKGYAGPVVVCSVNYEPIAGHRANIPLVKYLSEGRELEIALAPIAGTRLLAPFRLSVASTLANLVIEANRFETIVAPAPERTPPNIAHSPEVSPTRGDGVVQRCERASSGLVLCQEVPKPAPERR
;
A
#
# COMPACT_ATOMS: atom_id res chain seq x y z
N MET A 1 -6.19 -87.09 -7.55
CA MET A 1 -5.60 -87.77 -6.38
C MET A 1 -5.41 -86.65 -5.37
N THR A 2 -6.46 -86.43 -4.60
CA THR A 2 -6.59 -86.77 -3.16
C THR A 2 -5.40 -86.37 -2.35
N THR A 3 -5.50 -85.42 -1.44
CA THR A 3 -5.87 -85.71 -0.05
C THR A 3 -6.14 -84.42 0.72
N GLU A 4 -7.32 -84.33 1.31
CA GLU A 4 -7.70 -83.46 2.42
C GLU A 4 -6.92 -83.81 3.69
N LEU A 5 -6.71 -82.83 4.53
CA LEU A 5 -6.54 -83.05 5.95
C LEU A 5 -7.17 -81.90 6.77
N LEU A 6 -8.13 -82.29 7.55
CA LEU A 6 -8.95 -81.50 8.46
C LEU A 6 -8.19 -81.11 9.77
N VAL A 7 -8.45 -79.84 10.23
CA VAL A 7 -8.90 -79.33 11.55
C VAL A 7 -8.09 -79.67 12.83
N PRO A 8 -7.99 -78.80 13.88
CA PRO A 8 -9.14 -78.18 14.54
C PRO A 8 -8.98 -76.73 15.07
N LYS A 9 -10.16 -76.11 15.24
CA LYS A 9 -10.40 -74.90 15.99
C LYS A 9 -9.92 -74.91 17.44
N ARG A 10 -9.21 -73.87 17.87
CA ARG A 10 -9.20 -73.45 19.26
C ARG A 10 -9.58 -71.98 19.38
N ALA A 11 -10.67 -71.74 20.02
CA ALA A 11 -11.13 -70.42 20.46
C ALA A 11 -10.27 -69.90 21.60
N ALA A 12 -9.67 -68.75 21.42
CA ALA A 12 -9.10 -67.96 22.54
C ALA A 12 -9.89 -66.67 22.65
N ARG A 13 -10.58 -66.51 23.74
CA ARG A 13 -11.22 -65.27 24.18
C ARG A 13 -10.13 -64.29 24.53
N THR A 14 -9.97 -63.21 23.81
CA THR A 14 -9.12 -62.12 24.21
C THR A 14 -10.00 -60.88 24.47
N THR A 15 -9.95 -60.46 25.70
CA THR A 15 -10.59 -59.28 26.29
C THR A 15 -10.07 -58.02 25.60
N ILE A 16 -10.94 -57.26 24.96
CA ILE A 16 -10.57 -55.98 24.37
C ILE A 16 -10.62 -54.91 25.45
N LEU A 17 -9.45 -54.45 25.90
CA LEU A 17 -9.30 -53.20 26.64
C LEU A 17 -9.46 -52.02 25.65
N ALA A 18 -10.55 -51.30 25.76
CA ALA A 18 -10.79 -50.06 25.03
C ALA A 18 -9.92 -48.96 25.68
N ALA A 19 -8.75 -48.71 25.10
CA ALA A 19 -7.97 -47.49 25.37
C ALA A 19 -8.52 -46.37 24.50
N GLY A 20 -9.29 -45.45 25.09
CA GLY A 20 -9.79 -44.25 24.45
C GLY A 20 -8.64 -43.30 24.15
N PHE A 21 -8.28 -43.20 22.86
CA PHE A 21 -7.35 -42.19 22.37
C PHE A 21 -8.17 -40.91 22.08
N ALA A 22 -8.17 -39.99 23.04
CA ALA A 22 -8.71 -38.64 22.83
C ALA A 22 -7.84 -37.88 21.84
N LEU A 23 -8.20 -37.87 20.58
CA LEU A 23 -7.57 -37.07 19.54
C LEU A 23 -7.95 -35.60 19.79
N ALA A 24 -7.09 -34.86 20.48
CA ALA A 24 -7.22 -33.42 20.61
C ALA A 24 -7.00 -32.80 19.23
N LEU A 25 -8.07 -32.39 18.54
CA LEU A 25 -8.00 -31.53 17.37
C LEU A 25 -7.44 -30.18 17.82
N ILE A 26 -6.14 -29.98 17.64
CA ILE A 26 -5.52 -28.65 17.66
C ILE A 26 -6.00 -27.96 16.38
N THR A 27 -7.08 -27.20 16.48
CA THR A 27 -7.44 -26.21 15.45
C THR A 27 -6.35 -25.16 15.47
N ALA A 28 -5.36 -25.30 14.57
CA ALA A 28 -4.45 -24.24 14.24
C ALA A 28 -5.30 -23.12 13.64
N THR A 29 -5.70 -22.15 14.44
CA THR A 29 -6.19 -20.87 13.93
C THR A 29 -5.04 -20.31 13.11
N ALA A 30 -5.19 -20.29 11.79
CA ALA A 30 -4.34 -19.51 10.92
C ALA A 30 -4.49 -18.06 11.41
N GLY A 31 -3.57 -17.63 12.27
CA GLY A 31 -3.51 -16.27 12.75
C GLY A 31 -3.40 -15.39 11.52
N ASP A 32 -4.38 -14.54 11.29
CA ASP A 32 -4.29 -13.42 10.38
C ASP A 32 -2.98 -12.71 10.72
N ARG A 33 -2.00 -12.77 9.80
CA ARG A 33 -0.71 -12.14 10.01
C ARG A 33 -0.97 -10.65 9.98
N ALA A 34 -1.05 -10.05 11.15
CA ALA A 34 -1.15 -8.62 11.30
C ALA A 34 -0.08 -7.95 10.43
N HIS A 35 -0.52 -7.15 9.47
CA HIS A 35 0.37 -6.29 8.72
C HIS A 35 0.97 -5.32 9.75
N GLY A 36 2.30 -5.25 9.81
CA GLY A 36 2.96 -4.37 10.75
C GLY A 36 2.68 -2.90 10.39
N GLU A 37 2.69 -2.07 11.38
CA GLU A 37 2.57 -0.63 11.22
C GLU A 37 3.93 -0.03 10.91
N GLY A 38 3.99 0.91 9.96
CA GLY A 38 5.24 1.52 9.55
C GLY A 38 5.04 2.83 8.81
N ASN A 39 6.10 3.63 8.78
CA ASN A 39 6.12 4.89 8.03
C ASN A 39 7.33 4.90 7.09
N LEU A 40 7.17 5.56 5.95
CA LEU A 40 8.24 5.88 5.01
C LEU A 40 8.29 7.38 4.80
N ASP A 41 9.50 7.95 4.93
CA ASP A 41 9.86 9.30 4.51
C ASP A 41 11.00 9.20 3.51
N ALA A 42 10.74 9.57 2.26
CA ALA A 42 11.69 9.42 1.18
C ALA A 42 11.82 10.71 0.36
N SER A 43 13.04 10.99 -0.09
CA SER A 43 13.34 12.04 -1.06
C SER A 43 14.18 11.45 -2.18
N TYR A 44 13.89 11.86 -3.39
CA TYR A 44 14.53 11.35 -4.60
C TYR A 44 15.08 12.49 -5.44
N THR A 45 16.23 12.26 -6.04
CA THR A 45 16.75 13.11 -7.10
C THR A 45 16.35 12.52 -8.46
N ILE A 46 15.79 13.37 -9.32
CA ILE A 46 15.57 13.04 -10.74
C ILE A 46 16.78 13.53 -11.51
N SER A 47 17.46 12.62 -12.20
CA SER A 47 18.64 12.94 -13.01
C SER A 47 18.45 12.50 -14.46
N PHE A 48 18.82 13.36 -15.41
CA PHE A 48 18.93 13.03 -16.82
C PHE A 48 20.38 13.23 -17.28
N ALA A 49 20.98 12.25 -17.91
CA ALA A 49 22.41 12.27 -18.26
C ALA A 49 23.34 12.58 -17.05
N ARG A 50 22.97 12.13 -15.84
CA ARG A 50 23.63 12.43 -14.55
C ARG A 50 23.51 13.90 -14.08
N ILE A 51 22.74 14.72 -14.77
CA ILE A 51 22.45 16.10 -14.38
C ILE A 51 21.16 16.10 -13.57
N PRO A 52 21.12 16.62 -12.34
CA PRO A 52 19.88 16.76 -11.57
C PRO A 52 18.92 17.71 -12.29
N VAL A 53 17.70 17.23 -12.54
CA VAL A 53 16.65 17.95 -13.27
C VAL A 53 15.37 18.11 -12.45
N GLY A 54 15.30 17.52 -11.27
CA GLY A 54 14.15 17.62 -10.38
C GLY A 54 14.30 16.81 -9.12
N GLU A 55 13.30 16.92 -8.28
CA GLU A 55 13.21 16.19 -7.01
C GLU A 55 11.80 15.62 -6.79
N VAL A 56 11.70 14.56 -6.03
CA VAL A 56 10.45 14.01 -5.51
C VAL A 56 10.55 13.83 -4.02
N THR A 57 9.53 14.22 -3.27
CA THR A 57 9.38 13.87 -1.86
C THR A 57 8.16 12.98 -1.70
N ALA A 58 8.25 11.96 -0.86
CA ALA A 58 7.15 11.03 -0.62
C ALA A 58 7.08 10.67 0.86
N THR A 59 5.87 10.64 1.39
CA THR A 59 5.57 10.11 2.72
C THR A 59 4.51 9.04 2.60
N ALA A 60 4.66 7.94 3.34
CA ALA A 60 3.65 6.91 3.43
C ALA A 60 3.48 6.46 4.88
N ILE A 61 2.23 6.24 5.27
CA ILE A 61 1.83 5.76 6.58
C ILE A 61 1.05 4.47 6.38
N PHE A 62 1.43 3.45 7.13
CA PHE A 62 0.82 2.12 7.10
C PHE A 62 0.30 1.79 8.50
N GLY A 63 -1.02 1.61 8.60
CA GLY A 63 -1.67 1.02 9.75
C GLY A 63 -1.90 -0.48 9.55
N GLN A 64 -2.65 -1.10 10.44
CA GLN A 64 -2.92 -2.55 10.38
C GLN A 64 -3.72 -2.95 9.13
N SER A 65 -4.67 -2.11 8.70
CA SER A 65 -5.57 -2.39 7.57
C SER A 65 -5.70 -1.23 6.58
N GLU A 66 -5.01 -0.14 6.80
CA GLU A 66 -5.13 1.08 6.00
C GLU A 66 -3.76 1.65 5.64
N TYR A 67 -3.70 2.39 4.56
CA TYR A 67 -2.52 3.16 4.18
C TYR A 67 -2.89 4.51 3.60
N ALA A 68 -1.96 5.45 3.69
CA ALA A 68 -2.01 6.73 3.01
C ALA A 68 -0.63 7.09 2.47
N ILE A 69 -0.58 7.60 1.24
CA ILE A 69 0.66 8.06 0.58
C ILE A 69 0.44 9.48 0.07
N SER A 70 1.45 10.31 0.23
CA SER A 70 1.54 11.63 -0.39
C SER A 70 2.89 11.76 -1.08
N ALA A 71 2.89 12.27 -2.32
CA ALA A 71 4.10 12.55 -3.06
C ALA A 71 4.02 13.91 -3.75
N ARG A 72 5.17 14.60 -3.84
CA ARG A 72 5.32 15.85 -4.57
C ARG A 72 6.56 15.77 -5.44
N ALA A 73 6.42 16.19 -6.68
CA ALA A 73 7.51 16.29 -7.64
C ALA A 73 7.67 17.76 -8.07
N ARG A 74 8.90 18.20 -8.21
CA ARG A 74 9.23 19.54 -8.68
C ARG A 74 10.33 19.47 -9.72
N ALA A 75 10.19 20.24 -10.78
CA ALA A 75 11.28 20.50 -11.70
C ALA A 75 12.36 21.32 -10.98
N GLY A 76 13.62 21.00 -11.23
CA GLY A 76 14.76 21.65 -10.57
C GLY A 76 15.95 21.83 -11.49
N GLY A 77 16.99 22.50 -10.98
CA GLY A 77 18.26 22.68 -11.71
C GLY A 77 18.11 23.37 -13.05
N VAL A 78 18.84 22.87 -14.04
CA VAL A 78 18.88 23.40 -15.41
C VAL A 78 17.50 23.36 -16.11
N MET A 79 16.64 22.38 -15.77
CA MET A 79 15.33 22.27 -16.39
C MET A 79 14.39 23.42 -16.02
N LYS A 80 14.50 23.94 -14.79
CA LYS A 80 13.72 25.10 -14.35
C LYS A 80 14.06 26.37 -15.17
N VAL A 81 15.29 26.47 -15.66
CA VAL A 81 15.76 27.60 -16.46
C VAL A 81 15.43 27.42 -17.95
N LEU A 82 15.40 26.18 -18.43
CA LEU A 82 15.36 25.90 -19.87
C LEU A 82 13.97 25.59 -20.43
N LEU A 83 13.07 24.91 -19.74
CA LEU A 83 11.89 24.38 -20.42
C LEU A 83 10.63 24.12 -19.57
N VAL A 84 10.69 23.84 -18.27
CA VAL A 84 9.51 23.41 -17.53
C VAL A 84 9.60 23.89 -16.09
N ASP A 85 8.89 24.94 -15.75
CA ASP A 85 8.50 25.17 -14.36
C ASP A 85 7.26 24.34 -14.10
N GLY A 86 7.38 23.30 -13.31
CA GLY A 86 6.30 22.37 -13.05
C GLY A 86 6.37 21.78 -11.64
N GLU A 87 5.21 21.67 -11.05
CA GLU A 87 5.00 20.98 -9.77
C GLU A 87 3.88 19.96 -9.94
N ALA A 88 4.06 18.78 -9.37
CA ALA A 88 3.02 17.78 -9.30
C ALA A 88 2.84 17.30 -7.86
N SER A 89 1.61 17.13 -7.44
CA SER A 89 1.26 16.53 -6.16
C SER A 89 0.30 15.37 -6.37
N PHE A 90 0.52 14.32 -5.60
CA PHE A 90 -0.25 13.09 -5.66
C PHE A 90 -0.60 12.65 -4.25
N THR A 91 -1.80 12.16 -4.06
CA THR A 91 -2.20 11.51 -2.80
C THR A 91 -3.03 10.27 -3.11
N THR A 92 -2.83 9.23 -2.34
CA THR A 92 -3.69 8.05 -2.34
C THR A 92 -3.91 7.56 -0.92
N ARG A 93 -5.05 6.92 -0.72
CA ARG A 93 -5.35 6.17 0.50
C ARG A 93 -6.17 4.95 0.13
N GLY A 94 -6.09 3.94 0.97
CA GLY A 94 -6.81 2.70 0.75
C GLY A 94 -6.67 1.74 1.91
N THR A 95 -7.10 0.53 1.68
CA THR A 95 -7.04 -0.57 2.64
C THR A 95 -5.94 -1.57 2.27
N ILE A 96 -5.48 -2.34 3.23
CA ILE A 96 -4.56 -3.46 3.01
C ILE A 96 -5.36 -4.74 3.27
N LYS A 97 -5.67 -5.48 2.20
CA LYS A 97 -6.39 -6.75 2.27
C LYS A 97 -5.45 -7.90 1.92
N ASN A 98 -5.31 -8.86 2.81
CA ASN A 98 -4.40 -10.02 2.61
C ASN A 98 -2.98 -9.60 2.22
N GLY A 99 -2.48 -8.48 2.77
CA GLY A 99 -1.17 -7.95 2.47
C GLY A 99 -1.06 -7.18 1.16
N ASN A 100 -2.14 -6.98 0.42
CA ASN A 100 -2.17 -6.22 -0.82
C ASN A 100 -2.85 -4.86 -0.61
N PRO A 101 -2.19 -3.76 -0.99
CA PRO A 101 -2.81 -2.43 -0.99
C PRO A 101 -3.92 -2.34 -2.04
N GLU A 102 -5.10 -1.91 -1.59
CA GLU A 102 -6.27 -1.64 -2.44
C GLU A 102 -6.67 -0.17 -2.29
N PRO A 103 -6.55 0.64 -3.35
CA PRO A 103 -6.87 2.06 -3.27
C PRO A 103 -8.38 2.31 -3.17
N THR A 104 -8.73 3.33 -2.38
CA THR A 104 -10.11 3.85 -2.29
C THR A 104 -10.23 5.26 -2.86
N ASN A 105 -9.17 6.06 -2.76
CA ASN A 105 -9.16 7.41 -3.27
C ASN A 105 -7.79 7.73 -3.87
N PHE A 106 -7.78 8.41 -4.98
CA PHE A 106 -6.57 8.95 -5.61
C PHE A 106 -6.84 10.38 -6.07
N MET A 107 -5.86 11.25 -5.85
CA MET A 107 -5.88 12.62 -6.33
C MET A 107 -4.52 12.96 -6.92
N SER A 108 -4.52 13.64 -8.05
CA SER A 108 -3.33 14.27 -8.62
C SER A 108 -3.61 15.70 -9.02
N LYS A 109 -2.63 16.55 -8.83
CA LYS A 109 -2.62 17.92 -9.31
C LYS A 109 -1.27 18.19 -9.95
N ILE A 110 -1.29 18.56 -11.22
CA ILE A 110 -0.09 18.88 -12.01
C ILE A 110 -0.23 20.32 -12.49
N VAL A 111 0.74 21.14 -12.13
CA VAL A 111 0.84 22.53 -12.60
C VAL A 111 2.04 22.61 -13.52
N SER A 112 1.85 23.01 -14.76
CA SER A 112 2.90 23.18 -15.76
C SER A 112 2.61 24.37 -16.65
N ASN A 113 3.55 25.31 -16.77
CA ASN A 113 3.42 26.50 -17.60
C ASN A 113 2.09 27.26 -17.38
N SER A 114 1.67 27.42 -16.12
CA SER A 114 0.39 28.08 -15.73
C SER A 114 -0.89 27.30 -16.04
N GLU A 115 -0.79 26.10 -16.61
CA GLU A 115 -1.93 25.20 -16.75
C GLU A 115 -2.00 24.23 -15.55
N THR A 116 -3.21 23.97 -15.12
CA THR A 116 -3.46 23.04 -14.00
C THR A 116 -4.29 21.86 -14.50
N PHE A 117 -3.83 20.67 -14.22
CA PHE A 117 -4.50 19.41 -14.51
C PHE A 117 -4.77 18.68 -13.22
N ASP A 118 -6.04 18.53 -12.87
CA ASP A 118 -6.47 17.86 -11.65
C ASP A 118 -7.20 16.56 -12.00
N VAL A 119 -6.95 15.51 -11.22
CA VAL A 119 -7.70 14.25 -11.26
C VAL A 119 -8.10 13.88 -9.86
N THR A 120 -9.36 13.48 -9.70
CA THR A 120 -9.86 12.83 -8.48
C THR A 120 -10.57 11.55 -8.87
N MET A 121 -10.19 10.43 -8.23
CA MET A 121 -10.83 9.14 -8.42
C MET A 121 -11.30 8.58 -7.07
N VAL A 122 -12.52 8.05 -7.05
CA VAL A 122 -13.02 7.16 -6.00
C VAL A 122 -13.01 5.74 -6.57
N LEU A 123 -12.41 4.83 -5.84
CA LEU A 123 -12.25 3.43 -6.25
C LEU A 123 -12.90 2.51 -5.21
N ASP A 124 -13.41 1.39 -5.68
CA ASP A 124 -13.90 0.32 -4.86
C ASP A 124 -13.63 -1.02 -5.55
N GLU A 125 -12.96 -1.92 -4.87
CA GLU A 125 -12.55 -3.25 -5.37
C GLU A 125 -11.86 -3.15 -6.75
N GLY A 126 -10.89 -2.23 -6.89
CA GLY A 126 -10.15 -2.01 -8.13
C GLY A 126 -10.98 -1.44 -9.28
N SER A 127 -12.18 -0.91 -9.01
CA SER A 127 -13.04 -0.29 -10.02
C SER A 127 -13.23 1.19 -9.74
N VAL A 128 -13.10 2.03 -10.77
CA VAL A 128 -13.39 3.47 -10.65
C VAL A 128 -14.90 3.66 -10.55
N LYS A 129 -15.36 4.23 -9.45
CA LYS A 129 -16.76 4.59 -9.21
C LYS A 129 -17.04 6.04 -9.62
N GLU A 130 -16.11 6.93 -9.26
CA GLU A 130 -16.20 8.34 -9.61
C GLU A 130 -14.88 8.82 -10.19
N LEU A 131 -14.96 9.68 -11.19
CA LEU A 131 -13.81 10.31 -11.84
C LEU A 131 -14.16 11.75 -12.16
N ALA A 132 -13.36 12.69 -11.65
CA ALA A 132 -13.48 14.11 -11.92
C ALA A 132 -12.14 14.70 -12.36
N GLY A 133 -12.18 15.82 -13.10
CA GLY A 133 -10.99 16.55 -13.53
C GLY A 133 -10.31 16.01 -14.78
N ALA A 134 -10.75 14.89 -15.35
CA ALA A 134 -10.16 14.33 -16.55
C ALA A 134 -10.37 15.26 -17.77
N PRO A 135 -9.30 15.63 -18.49
CA PRO A 135 -9.46 16.44 -19.70
C PRO A 135 -10.19 15.66 -20.80
N PRO A 136 -10.82 16.38 -21.76
CA PRO A 136 -11.47 15.75 -22.89
C PRO A 136 -10.51 14.83 -23.66
N ALA A 137 -10.99 13.67 -24.03
CA ALA A 137 -10.21 12.64 -24.72
C ALA A 137 -10.10 12.89 -26.23
N LEU A 138 -9.62 14.08 -26.62
CA LEU A 138 -9.34 14.37 -28.03
C LEU A 138 -8.02 13.71 -28.45
N ASP A 139 -7.98 13.13 -29.66
CA ASP A 139 -6.80 12.49 -30.30
C ASP A 139 -6.12 11.37 -29.47
N ARG A 140 -6.85 10.73 -28.56
CA ARG A 140 -6.35 9.64 -27.71
C ARG A 140 -7.06 8.32 -28.00
N VAL A 141 -6.40 7.22 -27.71
CA VAL A 141 -7.04 5.90 -27.71
C VAL A 141 -8.19 5.91 -26.69
N PRO A 142 -9.44 5.58 -27.08
CA PRO A 142 -10.60 5.69 -26.20
C PRO A 142 -10.46 4.86 -24.92
N VAL A 143 -10.79 5.46 -23.78
CA VAL A 143 -10.89 4.75 -22.49
C VAL A 143 -12.32 4.24 -22.31
N THR A 144 -12.48 2.93 -22.28
CA THR A 144 -13.78 2.27 -22.10
C THR A 144 -14.09 2.02 -20.63
N ALA A 145 -15.33 1.61 -20.31
CA ALA A 145 -15.68 1.18 -18.97
C ALA A 145 -14.88 -0.05 -18.49
N ALA A 146 -14.44 -0.92 -19.39
CA ALA A 146 -13.60 -2.07 -19.07
C ALA A 146 -12.19 -1.64 -18.61
N ASN A 147 -11.66 -0.55 -19.17
CA ASN A 147 -10.33 -0.02 -18.80
C ASN A 147 -10.27 0.59 -17.39
N ARG A 148 -11.41 0.77 -16.74
CA ARG A 148 -11.56 1.35 -15.40
C ARG A 148 -11.86 0.29 -14.33
N ARG A 149 -11.66 -1.00 -14.65
CA ARG A 149 -11.89 -2.14 -13.74
C ARG A 149 -10.62 -2.96 -13.60
N GLY A 150 -10.45 -3.56 -12.41
CA GLY A 150 -9.26 -4.36 -12.09
C GLY A 150 -7.99 -3.53 -12.13
N ILE A 151 -8.05 -2.29 -11.66
CA ILE A 151 -6.94 -1.33 -11.73
C ILE A 151 -6.49 -0.87 -10.35
N VAL A 152 -5.29 -0.33 -10.30
CA VAL A 152 -4.76 0.45 -9.19
C VAL A 152 -4.36 1.84 -9.66
N ASP A 153 -4.29 2.81 -8.76
CA ASP A 153 -3.74 4.13 -9.05
C ASP A 153 -2.19 4.11 -9.08
N PRO A 154 -1.54 5.13 -9.66
CA PRO A 154 -0.08 5.16 -9.80
C PRO A 154 0.70 5.14 -8.47
N LEU A 155 0.18 5.74 -7.39
CA LEU A 155 0.85 5.73 -6.09
C LEU A 155 0.69 4.41 -5.35
N THR A 156 -0.47 3.78 -5.43
CA THR A 156 -0.65 2.43 -4.90
C THR A 156 0.20 1.41 -5.68
N ALA A 157 0.33 1.59 -6.99
CA ALA A 157 1.13 0.71 -7.84
C ALA A 157 2.62 0.64 -7.46
N VAL A 158 3.16 1.66 -6.77
CA VAL A 158 4.56 1.65 -6.30
C VAL A 158 4.74 0.94 -4.96
N LEU A 159 3.67 0.44 -4.34
CA LEU A 159 3.74 -0.41 -3.16
C LEU A 159 3.74 -1.89 -3.59
N PHE A 160 4.79 -2.58 -3.26
CA PHE A 160 4.96 -3.98 -3.65
C PHE A 160 4.84 -4.87 -2.43
N SER A 161 3.82 -5.73 -2.42
CA SER A 161 3.72 -6.76 -1.39
C SER A 161 4.83 -7.79 -1.58
N ALA A 162 5.54 -8.13 -0.52
CA ALA A 162 6.41 -9.28 -0.51
C ALA A 162 5.53 -10.53 -0.57
N GLY A 163 5.62 -11.30 -1.63
CA GLY A 163 4.85 -12.51 -1.80
C GLY A 163 5.16 -13.57 -0.74
N GLY A 164 4.14 -14.32 -0.29
CA GLY A 164 4.30 -15.49 0.58
C GLY A 164 4.77 -15.20 2.01
N ALA A 165 5.24 -16.26 2.69
CA ALA A 165 5.68 -16.22 4.08
C ALA A 165 7.20 -16.02 4.25
N GLY A 166 7.94 -16.02 3.15
CA GLY A 166 9.40 -15.93 3.13
C GLY A 166 9.95 -14.54 3.36
N ASP A 167 11.19 -14.36 2.94
CA ASP A 167 11.90 -13.07 2.99
C ASP A 167 11.11 -11.99 2.22
N THR A 168 11.08 -10.79 2.79
CA THR A 168 10.46 -9.62 2.16
C THR A 168 11.15 -9.27 0.84
N LEU A 169 12.46 -9.42 0.77
CA LEU A 169 13.27 -9.24 -0.43
C LEU A 169 13.41 -10.55 -1.21
N SER A 170 12.39 -10.89 -1.97
CA SER A 170 12.42 -12.08 -2.81
C SER A 170 12.11 -11.77 -4.28
N HIS A 171 12.50 -12.66 -5.19
CA HIS A 171 12.18 -12.54 -6.61
C HIS A 171 10.67 -12.51 -6.90
N GLU A 172 9.85 -13.03 -5.98
CA GLU A 172 8.39 -13.03 -6.09
C GLU A 172 7.81 -11.60 -6.13
N ALA A 173 8.48 -10.63 -5.53
CA ALA A 173 8.08 -9.23 -5.59
C ALA A 173 8.00 -8.70 -7.04
N CYS A 174 8.81 -9.26 -7.96
CA CYS A 174 8.84 -8.88 -9.36
C CYS A 174 7.88 -9.69 -10.26
N ARG A 175 7.24 -10.76 -9.76
CA ARG A 175 6.38 -11.62 -10.59
C ARG A 175 4.94 -11.13 -10.62
N ARG A 176 4.72 -9.97 -11.23
CA ARG A 176 3.38 -9.36 -11.29
C ARG A 176 3.19 -8.44 -12.47
N THR A 177 1.93 -8.22 -12.81
CA THR A 177 1.48 -7.16 -13.70
C THR A 177 0.71 -6.15 -12.86
N LEU A 178 1.03 -4.87 -13.03
CA LEU A 178 0.36 -3.75 -12.38
C LEU A 178 -0.56 -3.06 -13.37
N PRO A 179 -1.88 -3.27 -13.30
CA PRO A 179 -2.86 -2.63 -14.17
C PRO A 179 -3.16 -1.21 -13.66
N ILE A 180 -2.50 -0.20 -14.21
CA ILE A 180 -2.56 1.16 -13.69
C ILE A 180 -3.54 2.01 -14.50
N PHE A 181 -4.35 2.81 -13.78
CA PHE A 181 -5.16 3.88 -14.36
C PHE A 181 -4.91 5.17 -13.56
N ASP A 182 -4.48 6.22 -14.26
CA ASP A 182 -4.11 7.51 -13.65
C ASP A 182 -5.22 8.58 -13.76
N GLY A 183 -6.40 8.19 -14.24
CA GLY A 183 -7.52 9.08 -14.55
C GLY A 183 -7.61 9.45 -16.03
N HIS A 184 -6.52 9.31 -16.79
CA HIS A 184 -6.42 9.61 -18.21
C HIS A 184 -6.01 8.40 -19.03
N GLN A 185 -5.01 7.66 -18.56
CA GLN A 185 -4.37 6.57 -19.29
C GLN A 185 -4.50 5.26 -18.51
N ARG A 186 -4.75 4.20 -19.25
CA ARG A 186 -4.71 2.84 -18.80
C ARG A 186 -3.49 2.15 -19.41
N TYR A 187 -2.60 1.64 -18.58
CA TYR A 187 -1.39 0.92 -18.99
C TYR A 187 -1.06 -0.19 -18.00
N ASP A 188 -0.36 -1.17 -18.47
CA ASP A 188 0.20 -2.24 -17.63
C ASP A 188 1.71 -2.04 -17.47
N LEU A 189 2.19 -2.29 -16.25
CA LEU A 189 3.59 -2.52 -16.00
C LEU A 189 3.78 -4.01 -15.69
N LYS A 190 4.44 -4.73 -16.59
CA LYS A 190 4.78 -6.14 -16.41
C LYS A 190 6.18 -6.23 -15.84
N LEU A 191 6.30 -6.80 -14.64
CA LEU A 191 7.56 -6.91 -13.94
C LEU A 191 8.09 -8.34 -14.02
N ALA A 192 9.42 -8.45 -14.13
CA ALA A 192 10.15 -9.71 -14.00
C ALA A 192 11.42 -9.52 -13.16
N PHE A 193 11.80 -10.53 -12.39
CA PHE A 193 13.02 -10.49 -11.61
C PHE A 193 14.24 -10.35 -12.51
N LYS A 194 15.14 -9.41 -12.19
CA LYS A 194 16.39 -9.20 -12.91
C LYS A 194 17.61 -9.63 -12.08
N ARG A 195 17.76 -9.09 -10.86
CA ARG A 195 18.86 -9.39 -9.95
C ARG A 195 18.61 -8.90 -8.54
N MET A 196 19.43 -9.32 -7.61
CA MET A 196 19.63 -8.64 -6.33
C MET A 196 20.73 -7.61 -6.48
N ASP A 197 20.62 -6.50 -5.75
CA ASP A 197 21.60 -5.41 -5.73
C ASP A 197 21.73 -4.86 -4.31
N LYS A 198 22.65 -3.92 -4.08
CA LYS A 198 22.80 -3.17 -2.83
C LYS A 198 22.77 -1.69 -3.13
N VAL A 199 22.12 -0.95 -2.24
CA VAL A 199 21.98 0.50 -2.34
C VAL A 199 22.34 1.15 -1.00
N THR A 200 22.66 2.43 -1.06
CA THR A 200 22.90 3.26 0.12
C THR A 200 22.35 4.65 -0.15
N ALA A 201 21.35 5.06 0.62
CA ALA A 201 20.88 6.44 0.63
C ALA A 201 21.84 7.31 1.46
N GLU A 202 21.88 8.60 1.21
CA GLU A 202 22.62 9.54 2.06
C GLU A 202 22.05 9.56 3.48
N LYS A 203 20.72 9.35 3.61
CA LYS A 203 20.02 9.23 4.89
C LYS A 203 19.07 8.03 4.87
N GLY A 204 19.17 7.19 5.90
CA GLY A 204 18.26 6.09 6.14
C GLY A 204 18.78 4.76 5.59
N TYR A 205 18.11 4.18 4.61
CA TYR A 205 18.33 2.82 4.16
C TYR A 205 19.68 2.60 3.48
N ALA A 206 20.41 1.61 3.98
CA ALA A 206 21.56 1.01 3.33
C ALA A 206 21.43 -0.51 3.41
N GLY A 207 21.32 -1.19 2.27
CA GLY A 207 21.06 -2.63 2.28
C GLY A 207 20.72 -3.23 0.93
N PRO A 208 20.31 -4.51 0.91
CA PRO A 208 19.96 -5.21 -0.30
C PRO A 208 18.60 -4.72 -0.86
N VAL A 209 18.48 -4.73 -2.18
CA VAL A 209 17.26 -4.45 -2.93
C VAL A 209 16.99 -5.53 -3.96
N VAL A 210 15.72 -5.76 -4.27
CA VAL A 210 15.35 -6.60 -5.42
C VAL A 210 15.15 -5.69 -6.63
N VAL A 211 15.79 -6.02 -7.73
CA VAL A 211 15.70 -5.27 -9.00
C VAL A 211 14.82 -6.05 -9.97
N CYS A 212 13.74 -5.39 -10.40
CA CYS A 212 12.85 -5.91 -11.43
C CYS A 212 13.10 -5.18 -12.75
N SER A 213 13.08 -5.90 -13.86
CA SER A 213 12.83 -5.30 -15.17
C SER A 213 11.35 -4.97 -15.29
N VAL A 214 11.04 -3.89 -15.99
CA VAL A 214 9.67 -3.41 -16.18
C VAL A 214 9.40 -3.27 -17.67
N ASN A 215 8.30 -3.86 -18.14
CA ASN A 215 7.80 -3.65 -19.49
C ASN A 215 6.52 -2.80 -19.43
N TYR A 216 6.51 -1.69 -20.16
CA TYR A 216 5.37 -0.78 -20.25
C TYR A 216 4.49 -1.14 -21.43
N GLU A 217 3.21 -1.37 -21.19
CA GLU A 217 2.19 -1.68 -22.19
C GLU A 217 1.07 -0.66 -22.15
N PRO A 218 1.02 0.31 -23.09
CA PRO A 218 -0.05 1.27 -23.16
C PRO A 218 -1.32 0.59 -23.67
N ILE A 219 -2.46 0.80 -22.99
CA ILE A 219 -3.74 0.16 -23.33
C ILE A 219 -4.74 1.16 -23.89
N ALA A 220 -4.98 2.25 -23.16
CA ALA A 220 -5.96 3.27 -23.58
C ALA A 220 -5.59 4.64 -22.99
N GLY A 221 -6.20 5.71 -23.51
CA GLY A 221 -6.01 7.09 -23.04
C GLY A 221 -4.72 7.75 -23.48
N HIS A 222 -3.77 7.02 -24.04
CA HIS A 222 -2.54 7.58 -24.59
C HIS A 222 -2.77 8.11 -26.00
N ARG A 223 -1.90 9.02 -26.43
CA ARG A 223 -1.82 9.44 -27.84
C ARG A 223 -0.94 8.46 -28.59
N ALA A 224 -1.46 7.85 -29.66
CA ALA A 224 -0.76 6.80 -30.40
C ALA A 224 0.59 7.25 -31.01
N ASN A 225 0.73 8.53 -31.35
CA ASN A 225 1.86 9.06 -32.09
C ASN A 225 2.90 9.78 -31.19
N ILE A 226 2.82 9.69 -29.87
CA ILE A 226 3.84 10.31 -28.99
C ILE A 226 5.11 9.47 -29.00
N PRO A 227 6.28 10.06 -29.37
CA PRO A 227 7.54 9.34 -29.41
C PRO A 227 7.90 8.66 -28.08
N LEU A 228 7.58 9.27 -26.94
CA LEU A 228 7.84 8.71 -25.62
C LEU A 228 7.03 7.41 -25.37
N VAL A 229 5.75 7.40 -25.74
CA VAL A 229 4.90 6.20 -25.59
C VAL A 229 5.45 5.06 -26.44
N LYS A 230 5.76 5.34 -27.70
CA LYS A 230 6.41 4.38 -28.60
C LYS A 230 7.73 3.89 -28.04
N TYR A 231 8.58 4.82 -27.60
CA TYR A 231 9.87 4.51 -27.01
C TYR A 231 9.78 3.56 -25.82
N LEU A 232 8.87 3.82 -24.86
CA LEU A 232 8.67 3.00 -23.67
C LEU A 232 8.06 1.62 -23.99
N SER A 233 7.19 1.54 -25.00
CA SER A 233 6.54 0.27 -25.41
C SER A 233 7.41 -0.64 -26.26
N GLU A 234 8.54 -0.14 -26.79
CA GLU A 234 9.47 -0.93 -27.62
C GLU A 234 10.42 -1.84 -26.79
N GLY A 235 10.06 -2.18 -25.54
CA GLY A 235 10.84 -3.10 -24.70
C GLY A 235 12.18 -2.54 -24.23
N ARG A 236 12.23 -1.23 -23.96
CA ARG A 236 13.43 -0.58 -23.42
C ARG A 236 13.74 -1.06 -22.00
N GLU A 237 15.00 -0.96 -21.61
CA GLU A 237 15.42 -1.33 -20.26
C GLU A 237 14.89 -0.33 -19.24
N LEU A 238 13.74 -0.66 -18.70
CA LEU A 238 13.19 -0.03 -17.51
C LEU A 238 13.50 -0.94 -16.33
N GLU A 239 14.09 -0.40 -15.28
CA GLU A 239 14.36 -1.12 -14.04
C GLU A 239 13.79 -0.37 -12.84
N ILE A 240 13.29 -1.13 -11.89
CA ILE A 240 12.91 -0.64 -10.58
C ILE A 240 13.65 -1.44 -9.50
N ALA A 241 14.36 -0.76 -8.61
CA ALA A 241 14.96 -1.35 -7.43
C ALA A 241 14.06 -1.08 -6.23
N LEU A 242 13.71 -2.14 -5.50
CA LEU A 242 12.74 -2.10 -4.41
C LEU A 242 13.44 -2.35 -3.08
N ALA A 243 13.25 -1.44 -2.12
CA ALA A 243 13.72 -1.54 -0.75
C ALA A 243 12.58 -1.85 0.22
N PRO A 244 12.83 -2.55 1.35
CA PRO A 244 11.81 -2.89 2.31
C PRO A 244 11.39 -1.67 3.15
N ILE A 245 10.12 -1.61 3.49
CA ILE A 245 9.57 -0.67 4.47
C ILE A 245 9.55 -1.38 5.83
N ALA A 246 10.32 -0.88 6.78
CA ALA A 246 10.44 -1.48 8.12
C ALA A 246 9.08 -1.61 8.82
N GLY A 247 8.89 -2.71 9.53
CA GLY A 247 7.64 -3.01 10.23
C GLY A 247 6.53 -3.55 9.34
N THR A 248 6.69 -3.53 8.01
CA THR A 248 5.69 -4.00 7.06
C THR A 248 6.21 -5.15 6.20
N ARG A 249 5.33 -5.75 5.42
CA ARG A 249 5.70 -6.67 4.34
C ARG A 249 5.62 -6.00 2.96
N LEU A 250 5.81 -4.70 2.93
CA LEU A 250 5.78 -3.91 1.70
C LEU A 250 7.19 -3.46 1.32
N LEU A 251 7.37 -3.32 0.02
CA LEU A 251 8.56 -2.73 -0.60
C LEU A 251 8.14 -1.44 -1.30
N ALA A 252 9.04 -0.47 -1.34
CA ALA A 252 8.87 0.76 -2.11
C ALA A 252 10.06 0.98 -3.05
N PRO A 253 9.88 1.75 -4.13
CA PRO A 253 10.95 2.10 -5.04
C PRO A 253 12.07 2.83 -4.33
N PHE A 254 13.29 2.32 -4.47
CA PHE A 254 14.52 3.04 -4.11
C PHE A 254 15.12 3.73 -5.32
N ARG A 255 15.07 3.06 -6.48
CA ARG A 255 15.58 3.60 -7.75
C ARG A 255 14.69 3.14 -8.91
N LEU A 256 14.38 4.06 -9.79
CA LEU A 256 13.79 3.81 -11.10
C LEU A 256 14.77 4.28 -12.15
N SER A 257 15.07 3.47 -13.15
CA SER A 257 15.94 3.84 -14.26
C SER A 257 15.32 3.48 -15.60
N VAL A 258 15.47 4.42 -16.54
CA VAL A 258 15.07 4.27 -17.94
C VAL A 258 16.32 4.43 -18.78
N ALA A 259 16.81 3.34 -19.36
CA ALA A 259 17.95 3.39 -20.25
C ALA A 259 17.53 3.93 -21.62
N SER A 260 18.26 4.85 -22.16
CA SER A 260 18.05 5.42 -23.50
C SER A 260 19.36 5.48 -24.26
N THR A 261 19.29 5.47 -25.58
CA THR A 261 20.46 5.61 -26.45
C THR A 261 21.14 6.97 -26.33
N LEU A 262 20.39 7.99 -25.90
CA LEU A 262 20.90 9.35 -25.75
C LEU A 262 21.39 9.63 -24.32
N ALA A 263 20.59 9.22 -23.33
CA ALA A 263 20.90 9.45 -21.92
C ALA A 263 19.96 8.64 -21.02
N ASN A 264 20.43 8.28 -19.83
CA ASN A 264 19.61 7.58 -18.84
C ASN A 264 18.83 8.61 -17.99
N LEU A 265 17.54 8.34 -17.79
CA LEU A 265 16.75 8.97 -16.75
C LEU A 265 16.82 8.08 -15.51
N VAL A 266 17.19 8.67 -14.38
CA VAL A 266 17.27 7.97 -13.08
C VAL A 266 16.53 8.79 -12.05
N ILE A 267 15.65 8.13 -11.29
CA ILE A 267 15.03 8.65 -10.09
C ILE A 267 15.57 7.78 -8.94
N GLU A 268 16.34 8.34 -8.05
CA GLU A 268 17.02 7.58 -6.99
C GLU A 268 16.87 8.27 -5.64
N ALA A 269 16.61 7.45 -4.60
CA ALA A 269 16.46 7.95 -3.25
C ALA A 269 17.80 8.44 -2.70
N ASN A 270 17.85 9.70 -2.30
CA ASN A 270 18.90 10.27 -1.47
C ASN A 270 18.55 10.19 0.03
N ARG A 271 17.25 10.12 0.35
CA ARG A 271 16.72 9.83 1.68
C ARG A 271 15.68 8.71 1.57
N PHE A 272 15.79 7.70 2.44
CA PHE A 272 14.85 6.60 2.51
C PHE A 272 14.79 6.11 3.97
N GLU A 273 14.00 6.81 4.76
CA GLU A 273 13.86 6.54 6.20
C GLU A 273 12.57 5.78 6.45
N THR A 274 12.69 4.65 7.12
CA THR A 274 11.54 3.83 7.50
C THR A 274 11.51 3.67 9.01
N ILE A 275 10.34 3.86 9.61
CA ILE A 275 10.13 3.78 11.05
C ILE A 275 9.04 2.75 11.31
N VAL A 276 9.33 1.77 12.18
CA VAL A 276 8.28 0.90 12.70
C VAL A 276 7.42 1.73 13.64
N ALA A 277 6.13 1.85 13.36
CA ALA A 277 5.23 2.52 14.29
C ALA A 277 5.21 1.72 15.61
N PRO A 278 5.31 2.39 16.77
CA PRO A 278 5.15 1.72 18.06
C PRO A 278 3.78 1.03 18.07
N ALA A 279 3.76 -0.23 18.48
CA ALA A 279 2.50 -0.95 18.67
C ALA A 279 1.59 -0.10 19.57
N PRO A 280 0.30 0.07 19.23
CA PRO A 280 -0.60 0.81 20.09
C PRO A 280 -0.50 0.20 21.49
N GLU A 281 -0.15 1.02 22.50
CA GLU A 281 -0.16 0.57 23.88
C GLU A 281 -1.52 -0.07 24.12
N ARG A 282 -1.52 -1.38 24.37
CA ARG A 282 -2.72 -2.06 24.82
C ARG A 282 -3.04 -1.43 26.17
N THR A 283 -3.93 -0.45 26.15
CA THR A 283 -4.53 0.03 27.39
C THR A 283 -5.03 -1.24 28.09
N PRO A 284 -4.48 -1.60 29.25
CA PRO A 284 -4.97 -2.77 29.97
C PRO A 284 -6.47 -2.60 30.09
N PRO A 285 -7.28 -3.68 29.97
CA PRO A 285 -8.71 -3.56 30.11
C PRO A 285 -8.95 -2.84 31.45
N ASN A 286 -9.53 -1.66 31.36
CA ASN A 286 -9.90 -0.86 32.51
C ASN A 286 -10.88 -1.75 33.31
N ILE A 287 -10.36 -2.45 34.31
CA ILE A 287 -11.18 -3.12 35.30
C ILE A 287 -11.94 -1.97 35.92
N ALA A 288 -13.21 -1.86 35.54
CA ALA A 288 -14.14 -0.84 36.00
C ALA A 288 -14.12 -0.85 37.52
N HIS A 289 -13.29 0.00 38.10
CA HIS A 289 -13.59 0.55 39.40
C HIS A 289 -14.81 1.45 39.17
N SER A 290 -15.94 1.00 39.65
CA SER A 290 -17.12 1.86 39.80
C SER A 290 -16.65 3.17 40.42
N PRO A 291 -16.94 4.33 39.81
CA PRO A 291 -16.57 5.58 40.43
C PRO A 291 -17.38 5.71 41.73
N GLU A 292 -16.69 5.64 42.82
CA GLU A 292 -17.19 6.06 44.13
C GLU A 292 -17.51 7.54 44.03
N VAL A 293 -18.82 7.84 43.99
CA VAL A 293 -19.32 9.22 43.94
C VAL A 293 -19.05 9.86 45.29
N SER A 294 -17.95 10.59 45.38
CA SER A 294 -17.75 11.54 46.49
C SER A 294 -18.72 12.72 46.33
N PRO A 295 -19.55 13.03 47.31
CA PRO A 295 -20.43 14.19 47.21
C PRO A 295 -19.62 15.47 47.44
N THR A 296 -19.31 16.17 46.34
CA THR A 296 -18.85 17.55 46.44
C THR A 296 -20.03 18.48 46.69
N ARG A 297 -19.88 19.20 47.72
CA ARG A 297 -20.76 20.21 48.32
C ARG A 297 -20.77 21.47 47.44
N GLY A 298 -21.97 21.94 47.05
CA GLY A 298 -22.22 23.33 46.71
C GLY A 298 -21.98 23.72 45.27
N ASP A 299 -23.00 24.26 44.75
CA ASP A 299 -23.23 25.10 43.59
C ASP A 299 -23.96 24.37 42.46
N GLY A 300 -25.23 24.57 42.42
CA GLY A 300 -26.31 24.37 41.41
C GLY A 300 -26.02 23.86 39.99
N VAL A 301 -24.82 23.33 39.72
CA VAL A 301 -24.39 22.89 38.41
C VAL A 301 -23.96 21.43 38.48
N VAL A 302 -24.37 20.62 37.47
CA VAL A 302 -23.92 19.25 37.31
C VAL A 302 -23.22 19.09 35.95
N GLN A 303 -22.13 18.36 35.93
CA GLN A 303 -21.46 18.02 34.66
C GLN A 303 -22.16 16.85 34.01
N ARG A 304 -22.60 17.04 32.76
CA ARG A 304 -23.07 15.97 31.88
C ARG A 304 -22.01 15.69 30.85
N CYS A 305 -21.48 14.48 30.85
CA CYS A 305 -20.48 14.02 29.89
C CYS A 305 -21.11 13.03 28.88
N GLU A 306 -20.94 13.30 27.61
CA GLU A 306 -21.37 12.39 26.53
C GLU A 306 -20.14 11.93 25.75
N ARG A 307 -20.10 10.66 25.42
CA ARG A 307 -19.02 10.06 24.60
C ARG A 307 -19.47 10.06 23.15
N ALA A 308 -18.76 10.81 22.31
CA ALA A 308 -18.93 10.76 20.86
C ALA A 308 -18.48 9.41 20.30
N SER A 309 -18.97 9.03 19.14
CA SER A 309 -18.58 7.81 18.41
C SER A 309 -17.08 7.74 18.07
N SER A 310 -16.40 8.87 18.09
CA SER A 310 -14.94 8.98 17.95
C SER A 310 -14.13 8.67 19.22
N GLY A 311 -14.80 8.29 20.33
CA GLY A 311 -14.15 8.01 21.61
C GLY A 311 -13.85 9.27 22.47
N LEU A 312 -14.07 10.47 21.94
CA LEU A 312 -13.88 11.73 22.67
C LEU A 312 -15.01 11.92 23.67
N VAL A 313 -14.67 12.25 24.91
CA VAL A 313 -15.65 12.56 25.96
C VAL A 313 -15.77 14.08 26.05
N LEU A 314 -16.95 14.60 25.75
CA LEU A 314 -17.29 16.01 25.90
C LEU A 314 -18.16 16.20 27.17
N CYS A 315 -17.66 16.98 28.12
CA CYS A 315 -18.38 17.30 29.34
C CYS A 315 -18.90 18.74 29.28
N GLN A 316 -20.17 18.92 29.53
CA GLN A 316 -20.79 20.24 29.64
C GLN A 316 -21.37 20.42 31.02
N GLU A 317 -21.20 21.62 31.59
CA GLU A 317 -21.84 22.03 32.82
C GLU A 317 -23.30 22.42 32.53
N VAL A 318 -24.26 21.76 33.15
CA VAL A 318 -25.68 22.05 32.99
C VAL A 318 -26.28 22.41 34.35
N PRO A 319 -27.24 23.36 34.40
CA PRO A 319 -27.94 23.72 35.63
C PRO A 319 -28.70 22.49 36.18
N LYS A 320 -28.68 22.34 37.49
CA LYS A 320 -29.44 21.29 38.17
C LYS A 320 -30.96 21.51 37.93
N PRO A 321 -31.70 20.49 37.50
CA PRO A 321 -33.15 20.63 37.32
C PRO A 321 -33.81 21.00 38.63
N ALA A 322 -34.75 21.94 38.57
CA ALA A 322 -35.53 22.34 39.71
C ALA A 322 -36.34 21.17 40.28
N PRO A 323 -36.50 21.04 41.61
CA PRO A 323 -37.30 19.99 42.19
C PRO A 323 -38.77 20.14 41.79
N GLU A 324 -39.35 19.06 41.25
CA GLU A 324 -40.78 18.99 40.97
C GLU A 324 -41.55 19.19 42.29
N ARG A 325 -42.42 20.23 42.33
CA ARG A 325 -43.36 20.41 43.43
C ARG A 325 -44.48 19.35 43.29
N ARG A 326 -44.55 18.55 44.29
CA ARG A 326 -45.78 17.72 44.53
C ARG A 326 -46.88 18.54 45.18
#